data_433c87915113a9519e954102ad1f705c
#
_entry.id   433c87915113a9519e954102ad1f705c
#
_cell.length_a   1.000
_cell.length_b   1.000
_cell.length_c   1.000
_cell.angle_alpha   90.00
_cell.angle_beta   90.00
_cell.angle_gamma   90.00
#
_symmetry.space_group_name_H-M   'P 1'
#
loop_
_entity.id
_entity.type
_entity.pdbx_description
1 polymer ?
#
loop_
_entity_poly.entity_id
_entity_poly.type
_entity_poly.pdbx_seq_one_letter_code
_entity_poly.pdbx_strand_id
1 'polypeptide(L)'
;MLEIKEYVKAESLEQAYELNQKRTNCILGGMLWLKMSNRNVQKAIDLSGLGLNQIEETEEEFRIGCMTTLRELECHERLNQWCEGAVKDAVSDIVGVQFRNLATIGGSIFGRYGFSDVLTVFLAMDSYVELYKGGIVPLQEFAQMKRDNDILVRVIVKKYQRNMIYLAHRNSTTDSPALTCAASV
;
A
#
# COMPACT_ATOMS: atom_id res chain seq x y z
N MET A 1 17.79 10.24 -14.52
CA MET A 1 17.33 8.86 -14.74
C MET A 1 17.57 8.08 -13.46
N LEU A 2 16.69 7.15 -13.06
CA LEU A 2 16.93 6.27 -11.93
C LEU A 2 18.16 5.40 -12.18
N GLU A 3 19.07 5.35 -11.23
CA GLU A 3 20.23 4.45 -11.24
C GLU A 3 20.16 3.56 -9.99
N ILE A 4 20.26 2.26 -10.17
CA ILE A 4 20.34 1.27 -9.09
C ILE A 4 21.71 0.57 -9.23
N LYS A 5 22.55 0.65 -8.19
CA LYS A 5 23.87 0.04 -8.24
C LYS A 5 23.86 -1.44 -7.85
N GLU A 6 22.99 -1.79 -6.91
CA GLU A 6 22.89 -3.16 -6.41
C GLU A 6 21.41 -3.52 -6.14
N TYR A 7 21.03 -4.72 -6.49
CA TYR A 7 19.74 -5.32 -6.15
C TYR A 7 19.94 -6.39 -5.09
N VAL A 8 19.11 -6.33 -4.04
CA VAL A 8 19.15 -7.29 -2.93
C VAL A 8 17.74 -7.82 -2.69
N LYS A 9 17.53 -9.12 -2.92
CA LYS A 9 16.34 -9.82 -2.48
C LYS A 9 16.53 -10.18 -1.00
N ALA A 10 15.74 -9.58 -0.13
CA ALA A 10 15.86 -9.78 1.30
C ALA A 10 15.43 -11.20 1.69
N GLU A 11 16.20 -11.81 2.59
CA GLU A 11 15.94 -13.15 3.14
C GLU A 11 15.12 -13.06 4.45
N SER A 12 15.10 -11.89 5.08
CA SER A 12 14.32 -11.63 6.30
C SER A 12 13.93 -10.17 6.42
N LEU A 13 12.91 -9.88 7.24
CA LEU A 13 12.56 -8.50 7.61
C LEU A 13 13.68 -7.78 8.35
N GLU A 14 14.44 -8.50 9.16
CA GLU A 14 15.60 -7.96 9.88
C GLU A 14 16.66 -7.45 8.90
N GLN A 15 17.07 -8.28 7.95
CA GLN A 15 18.01 -7.90 6.91
C GLN A 15 17.50 -6.69 6.10
N ALA A 16 16.23 -6.72 5.69
CA ALA A 16 15.63 -5.61 4.96
C ALA A 16 15.65 -4.32 5.77
N TYR A 17 15.32 -4.39 7.06
CA TYR A 17 15.33 -3.25 7.96
C TYR A 17 16.73 -2.67 8.13
N GLU A 18 17.74 -3.49 8.41
CA GLU A 18 19.13 -3.05 8.56
C GLU A 18 19.66 -2.35 7.31
N LEU A 19 19.38 -2.93 6.14
CA LEU A 19 19.74 -2.33 4.86
C LEU A 19 19.03 -1.00 4.63
N ASN A 20 17.76 -0.88 5.03
CA ASN A 20 16.95 0.32 4.82
C ASN A 20 17.33 1.50 5.73
N GLN A 21 18.14 1.28 6.78
CA GLN A 21 18.64 2.38 7.65
C GLN A 21 19.59 3.34 6.90
N LYS A 22 20.18 2.90 5.78
CA LYS A 22 20.99 3.77 4.93
C LYS A 22 20.11 4.55 3.97
N ARG A 23 20.11 5.88 4.04
CA ARG A 23 19.28 6.78 3.20
C ARG A 23 19.48 6.61 1.69
N THR A 24 20.63 6.05 1.29
CA THR A 24 20.94 5.76 -0.12
C THR A 24 20.30 4.47 -0.62
N ASN A 25 19.75 3.66 0.27
CA ASN A 25 19.01 2.44 -0.05
C ASN A 25 17.51 2.72 -0.18
N CYS A 26 16.78 1.79 -0.76
CA CYS A 26 15.34 1.94 -0.97
C CYS A 26 14.65 0.59 -0.99
N ILE A 27 13.56 0.45 -0.22
CA ILE A 27 12.63 -0.66 -0.34
C ILE A 27 11.89 -0.55 -1.68
N LEU A 28 11.76 -1.67 -2.37
CA LEU A 28 10.98 -1.78 -3.59
C LEU A 28 9.55 -2.22 -3.29
N GLY A 29 8.59 -1.42 -3.73
CA GLY A 29 7.22 -1.87 -4.01
C GLY A 29 7.10 -2.20 -5.50
N GLY A 30 6.05 -1.71 -6.17
CA GLY A 30 5.87 -1.88 -7.61
C GLY A 30 6.81 -1.06 -8.51
N MET A 31 7.71 -0.28 -7.96
CA MET A 31 8.68 0.60 -8.65
C MET A 31 8.08 1.71 -9.53
N LEU A 32 6.77 1.87 -9.61
CA LEU A 32 6.12 2.71 -10.60
C LEU A 32 6.52 4.20 -10.48
N TRP A 33 6.52 4.74 -9.28
CA TRP A 33 7.01 6.09 -9.01
C TRP A 33 8.54 6.17 -8.96
N LEU A 34 9.18 5.14 -8.42
CA LEU A 34 10.63 5.12 -8.28
C LEU A 34 11.32 5.18 -9.64
N LYS A 35 10.84 4.41 -10.63
CA LYS A 35 11.43 4.38 -11.98
C LYS A 35 11.34 5.71 -12.73
N MET A 36 10.38 6.57 -12.36
CA MET A 36 10.23 7.91 -12.96
C MET A 36 11.10 8.98 -12.26
N SER A 37 11.77 8.61 -11.18
CA SER A 37 12.63 9.52 -10.41
C SER A 37 14.04 9.64 -11.02
N ASN A 38 14.78 10.67 -10.60
CA ASN A 38 16.20 10.84 -10.91
C ASN A 38 17.09 10.45 -9.71
N ARG A 39 16.67 9.42 -8.95
CA ARG A 39 17.40 9.00 -7.75
C ARG A 39 18.57 8.09 -8.10
N ASN A 40 19.66 8.24 -7.35
CA ASN A 40 20.74 7.27 -7.28
C ASN A 40 20.51 6.39 -6.05
N VAL A 41 20.16 5.11 -6.28
CA VAL A 41 19.88 4.12 -5.25
C VAL A 41 21.09 3.19 -5.14
N GLN A 42 21.68 3.12 -3.94
CA GLN A 42 22.84 2.25 -3.71
C GLN A 42 22.41 0.78 -3.68
N LYS A 43 21.38 0.48 -2.86
CA LYS A 43 20.77 -0.86 -2.83
C LYS A 43 19.26 -0.74 -2.98
N ALA A 44 18.72 -1.45 -3.95
CA ALA A 44 17.28 -1.67 -4.11
C ALA A 44 16.92 -2.96 -3.36
N ILE A 45 16.08 -2.85 -2.33
CA ILE A 45 15.75 -3.93 -1.41
C ILE A 45 14.39 -4.49 -1.79
N ASP A 46 14.36 -5.73 -2.25
CA ASP A 46 13.15 -6.43 -2.67
C ASP A 46 12.61 -7.33 -1.54
N LEU A 47 11.35 -7.14 -1.18
CA LEU A 47 10.65 -7.90 -0.15
C LEU A 47 9.84 -9.09 -0.71
N SER A 48 9.86 -9.34 -2.02
CA SER A 48 9.01 -10.35 -2.68
C SER A 48 9.26 -11.79 -2.19
N GLY A 49 10.42 -12.04 -1.60
CA GLY A 49 10.76 -13.35 -1.01
C GLY A 49 10.18 -13.62 0.37
N LEU A 50 9.55 -12.64 1.02
CA LEU A 50 9.17 -12.72 2.43
C LEU A 50 7.70 -13.12 2.66
N GLY A 51 6.96 -13.50 1.62
CA GLY A 51 5.56 -13.91 1.73
C GLY A 51 4.59 -12.78 2.10
N LEU A 52 4.98 -11.53 1.85
CA LEU A 52 4.20 -10.33 2.21
C LEU A 52 3.17 -9.92 1.15
N ASN A 53 2.75 -10.84 0.30
CA ASN A 53 1.75 -10.64 -0.76
C ASN A 53 0.44 -11.40 -0.52
N GLN A 54 0.17 -11.79 0.72
CA GLN A 54 -1.03 -12.54 1.08
C GLN A 54 -2.08 -11.62 1.69
N ILE A 55 -3.35 -11.95 1.46
CA ILE A 55 -4.51 -11.39 2.15
C ILE A 55 -5.07 -12.49 3.04
N GLU A 56 -4.81 -12.40 4.33
CA GLU A 56 -5.30 -13.32 5.33
C GLU A 56 -6.61 -12.78 5.90
N GLU A 57 -7.61 -13.65 6.09
CA GLU A 57 -8.90 -13.32 6.64
C GLU A 57 -9.14 -14.13 7.92
N THR A 58 -9.52 -13.45 8.99
CA THR A 58 -10.05 -14.05 10.21
C THR A 58 -11.50 -13.62 10.42
N GLU A 59 -12.13 -14.07 11.50
CA GLU A 59 -13.46 -13.59 11.88
C GLU A 59 -13.47 -12.08 12.22
N GLU A 60 -12.34 -11.57 12.74
CA GLU A 60 -12.22 -10.22 13.29
C GLU A 60 -11.57 -9.21 12.32
N GLU A 61 -10.73 -9.68 11.40
CA GLU A 61 -9.92 -8.77 10.58
C GLU A 61 -9.45 -9.36 9.26
N PHE A 62 -9.10 -8.46 8.32
CA PHE A 62 -8.23 -8.76 7.19
C PHE A 62 -6.81 -8.29 7.49
N ARG A 63 -5.82 -9.12 7.16
CA ARG A 63 -4.39 -8.79 7.21
C ARG A 63 -3.82 -8.83 5.80
N ILE A 64 -3.46 -7.66 5.28
CA ILE A 64 -3.06 -7.48 3.89
C ILE A 64 -1.56 -7.19 3.86
N GLY A 65 -0.77 -8.10 3.35
CA GLY A 65 0.68 -7.94 3.23
C GLY A 65 1.05 -6.75 2.33
N CYS A 66 2.13 -6.05 2.65
CA CYS A 66 2.51 -4.81 1.96
C CYS A 66 2.85 -5.00 0.48
N MET A 67 3.20 -6.21 0.06
CA MET A 67 3.51 -6.55 -1.33
C MET A 67 2.27 -7.01 -2.14
N THR A 68 1.08 -7.07 -1.52
CA THR A 68 -0.18 -7.32 -2.23
C THR A 68 -0.39 -6.23 -3.27
N THR A 69 -0.65 -6.63 -4.51
CA THR A 69 -0.87 -5.71 -5.62
C THR A 69 -2.27 -5.07 -5.57
N LEU A 70 -2.43 -3.91 -6.20
CA LEU A 70 -3.75 -3.28 -6.31
C LEU A 70 -4.71 -4.15 -7.13
N ARG A 71 -4.19 -4.96 -8.07
CA ARG A 71 -5.00 -5.90 -8.82
C ARG A 71 -5.51 -7.04 -7.95
N GLU A 72 -4.70 -7.57 -7.04
CA GLU A 72 -5.15 -8.57 -6.06
C GLU A 72 -6.24 -7.99 -5.15
N LEU A 73 -6.12 -6.75 -4.68
CA LEU A 73 -7.17 -6.06 -3.92
C LEU A 73 -8.47 -5.92 -4.74
N GLU A 74 -8.35 -5.48 -6.00
CA GLU A 74 -9.47 -5.29 -6.92
C GLU A 74 -10.27 -6.59 -7.13
N CYS A 75 -9.57 -7.73 -7.20
CA CYS A 75 -10.15 -9.04 -7.49
C CYS A 75 -10.50 -9.87 -6.26
N HIS A 76 -10.17 -9.42 -5.04
CA HIS A 76 -10.37 -10.22 -3.84
C HIS A 76 -11.84 -10.22 -3.41
N GLU A 77 -12.55 -11.31 -3.72
CA GLU A 77 -14.00 -11.42 -3.53
C GLU A 77 -14.46 -11.14 -2.10
N ARG A 78 -13.85 -11.81 -1.11
CA ARG A 78 -14.25 -11.70 0.31
C ARG A 78 -14.10 -10.29 0.86
N LEU A 79 -12.96 -9.63 0.56
CA LEU A 79 -12.71 -8.25 0.97
C LEU A 79 -13.75 -7.30 0.36
N ASN A 80 -14.00 -7.45 -0.96
CA ASN A 80 -14.94 -6.59 -1.67
C ASN A 80 -16.40 -6.86 -1.30
N GLN A 81 -16.78 -8.09 -0.98
CA GLN A 81 -18.10 -8.38 -0.39
C GLN A 81 -18.29 -7.71 0.96
N TRP A 82 -17.25 -7.79 1.83
CA TRP A 82 -17.31 -7.20 3.16
C TRP A 82 -17.41 -5.67 3.14
N CYS A 83 -16.70 -4.99 2.23
CA CYS A 83 -16.69 -3.53 2.12
C CYS A 83 -17.61 -2.98 1.02
N GLU A 84 -18.62 -3.77 0.57
CA GLU A 84 -19.59 -3.36 -0.46
C GLU A 84 -18.97 -2.84 -1.77
N GLY A 85 -17.77 -3.33 -2.10
CA GLY A 85 -17.04 -2.93 -3.30
C GLY A 85 -16.18 -1.68 -3.14
N ALA A 86 -16.18 -0.99 -2.01
CA ALA A 86 -15.48 0.27 -1.84
C ALA A 86 -13.96 0.18 -2.16
N VAL A 87 -13.29 -0.93 -1.82
CA VAL A 87 -11.88 -1.15 -2.16
C VAL A 87 -11.71 -1.33 -3.67
N LYS A 88 -12.56 -2.12 -4.31
CA LYS A 88 -12.55 -2.29 -5.77
C LYS A 88 -12.77 -0.96 -6.49
N ASP A 89 -13.75 -0.18 -6.06
CA ASP A 89 -14.06 1.13 -6.65
C ASP A 89 -12.90 2.11 -6.49
N ALA A 90 -12.20 2.07 -5.33
CA ALA A 90 -11.04 2.91 -5.11
C ALA A 90 -9.86 2.60 -6.02
N VAL A 91 -9.67 1.32 -6.41
CA VAL A 91 -8.48 0.93 -7.18
C VAL A 91 -8.73 0.75 -8.67
N SER A 92 -9.96 0.48 -9.11
CA SER A 92 -10.30 0.09 -10.49
C SER A 92 -9.89 1.13 -11.54
N ASP A 93 -9.95 2.42 -11.21
CA ASP A 93 -9.62 3.54 -12.10
C ASP A 93 -8.16 4.03 -11.94
N ILE A 94 -7.35 3.37 -11.11
CA ILE A 94 -5.93 3.70 -11.02
C ILE A 94 -5.21 3.21 -12.28
N VAL A 95 -5.00 4.12 -13.21
CA VAL A 95 -4.31 3.95 -14.51
C VAL A 95 -4.90 2.78 -15.31
N GLY A 96 -4.33 1.60 -15.24
CA GLY A 96 -4.76 0.42 -15.98
C GLY A 96 -4.33 -0.88 -15.29
N VAL A 97 -4.81 -2.01 -15.81
CA VAL A 97 -4.55 -3.34 -15.20
C VAL A 97 -3.04 -3.62 -15.08
N GLN A 98 -2.25 -3.27 -16.10
CA GLN A 98 -0.79 -3.48 -16.07
C GLN A 98 -0.12 -2.69 -14.94
N PHE A 99 -0.60 -1.47 -14.68
CA PHE A 99 -0.13 -0.66 -13.57
C PHE A 99 -0.51 -1.29 -12.23
N ARG A 100 -1.78 -1.72 -12.09
CA ARG A 100 -2.30 -2.33 -10.86
C ARG A 100 -1.70 -3.69 -10.55
N ASN A 101 -1.23 -4.43 -11.57
CA ASN A 101 -0.47 -5.67 -11.37
C ASN A 101 0.90 -5.46 -10.72
N LEU A 102 1.43 -4.24 -10.75
CA LEU A 102 2.73 -3.89 -10.18
C LEU A 102 2.61 -3.02 -8.92
N ALA A 103 1.68 -2.07 -8.92
CA ALA A 103 1.44 -1.20 -7.76
C ALA A 103 1.03 -2.03 -6.55
N THR A 104 1.64 -1.76 -5.39
CA THR A 104 1.37 -2.49 -4.15
C THR A 104 0.65 -1.61 -3.14
N ILE A 105 -0.13 -2.23 -2.25
CA ILE A 105 -0.77 -1.52 -1.14
C ILE A 105 0.27 -0.84 -0.25
N GLY A 106 1.39 -1.52 0.04
CA GLY A 106 2.49 -0.96 0.84
C GLY A 106 3.07 0.31 0.22
N GLY A 107 3.32 0.31 -1.09
CA GLY A 107 3.80 1.49 -1.80
C GLY A 107 2.82 2.65 -1.77
N SER A 108 1.53 2.37 -1.92
CA SER A 108 0.46 3.36 -1.90
C SER A 108 0.25 3.98 -0.51
N ILE A 109 0.26 3.15 0.54
CA ILE A 109 0.06 3.60 1.94
C ILE A 109 1.32 4.29 2.47
N PHE A 110 2.51 3.70 2.30
CA PHE A 110 3.76 4.27 2.79
C PHE A 110 4.09 5.61 2.12
N GLY A 111 3.66 5.79 0.88
CA GLY A 111 3.82 7.03 0.14
C GLY A 111 3.14 8.24 0.78
N ARG A 112 2.06 8.05 1.55
CA ARG A 112 1.25 9.10 2.22
C ARG A 112 0.92 10.27 1.28
N TYR A 113 0.57 9.96 0.03
CA TYR A 113 0.19 10.99 -0.93
C TYR A 113 -1.26 11.42 -0.69
N GLY A 114 -1.51 12.73 -0.65
CA GLY A 114 -2.85 13.28 -0.45
C GLY A 114 -3.87 12.95 -1.55
N PHE A 115 -3.40 12.51 -2.71
CA PHE A 115 -4.23 12.06 -3.84
C PHE A 115 -4.37 10.54 -3.93
N SER A 116 -3.97 9.80 -2.89
CA SER A 116 -4.00 8.33 -2.93
C SER A 116 -5.40 7.81 -2.69
N ASP A 117 -6.02 7.24 -3.73
CA ASP A 117 -7.29 6.52 -3.64
C ASP A 117 -7.23 5.42 -2.57
N VAL A 118 -6.14 4.67 -2.56
CA VAL A 118 -5.91 3.57 -1.60
C VAL A 118 -5.87 4.10 -0.17
N LEU A 119 -5.09 5.14 0.09
CA LEU A 119 -5.01 5.71 1.44
C LEU A 119 -6.39 6.23 1.89
N THR A 120 -7.13 6.90 1.00
CA THR A 120 -8.45 7.46 1.30
C THR A 120 -9.46 6.38 1.71
N VAL A 121 -9.57 5.29 0.94
CA VAL A 121 -10.54 4.23 1.27
C VAL A 121 -10.18 3.51 2.57
N PHE A 122 -8.90 3.23 2.81
CA PHE A 122 -8.48 2.57 4.05
C PHE A 122 -8.56 3.49 5.27
N LEU A 123 -8.45 4.81 5.13
CA LEU A 123 -8.69 5.77 6.21
C LEU A 123 -10.16 5.84 6.66
N ALA A 124 -11.10 5.50 5.78
CA ALA A 124 -12.52 5.41 6.15
C ALA A 124 -12.86 4.10 6.90
N MET A 125 -11.94 3.16 6.94
CA MET A 125 -12.07 1.90 7.66
C MET A 125 -11.37 1.99 9.04
N ASP A 126 -11.68 1.05 9.94
CA ASP A 126 -10.89 0.86 11.18
C ASP A 126 -9.60 0.13 10.84
N SER A 127 -8.65 0.87 10.30
CA SER A 127 -7.43 0.35 9.71
C SER A 127 -6.19 0.72 10.50
N TYR A 128 -5.23 -0.19 10.48
CA TYR A 128 -3.94 -0.08 11.14
C TYR A 128 -2.84 -0.49 10.16
N VAL A 129 -1.62 -0.03 10.41
CA VAL A 129 -0.41 -0.53 9.78
C VAL A 129 0.43 -1.28 10.80
N GLU A 130 1.00 -2.40 10.41
CA GLU A 130 2.03 -3.09 11.16
C GLU A 130 3.39 -2.69 10.61
N LEU A 131 4.18 -2.02 11.44
CA LEU A 131 5.57 -1.65 11.15
C LEU A 131 6.51 -2.65 11.81
N TYR A 132 7.63 -2.93 11.18
CA TYR A 132 8.56 -3.96 11.67
C TYR A 132 9.11 -3.64 13.07
N LYS A 133 9.51 -2.40 13.32
CA LYS A 133 9.98 -1.94 14.65
C LYS A 133 8.93 -1.12 15.39
N GLY A 134 8.13 -0.34 14.66
CA GLY A 134 7.13 0.55 15.24
C GLY A 134 5.86 -0.16 15.76
N GLY A 135 5.69 -1.47 15.46
CA GLY A 135 4.52 -2.22 15.88
C GLY A 135 3.24 -1.80 15.14
N ILE A 136 2.09 -2.01 15.78
CA ILE A 136 0.78 -1.71 15.18
C ILE A 136 0.40 -0.26 15.51
N VAL A 137 0.13 0.52 14.47
CA VAL A 137 -0.21 1.95 14.55
C VAL A 137 -1.52 2.19 13.79
N PRO A 138 -2.48 2.97 14.34
CA PRO A 138 -3.67 3.37 13.60
C PRO A 138 -3.29 4.08 12.29
N LEU A 139 -3.97 3.73 11.19
CA LEU A 139 -3.64 4.30 9.88
C LEU A 139 -3.75 5.83 9.86
N GLN A 140 -4.72 6.38 10.59
CA GLN A 140 -4.91 7.83 10.72
C GLN A 140 -3.68 8.51 11.35
N GLU A 141 -3.08 7.91 12.37
CA GLU A 141 -1.85 8.41 12.99
C GLU A 141 -0.66 8.25 12.04
N PHE A 142 -0.52 7.04 11.45
CA PHE A 142 0.54 6.77 10.49
C PHE A 142 0.55 7.74 9.32
N ALA A 143 -0.60 8.12 8.80
CA ALA A 143 -0.72 9.06 7.69
C ALA A 143 -0.14 10.46 8.01
N GLN A 144 -0.10 10.84 9.29
CA GLN A 144 0.44 12.12 9.78
C GLN A 144 1.89 12.02 10.28
N MET A 145 2.41 10.81 10.49
CA MET A 145 3.78 10.61 10.94
C MET A 145 4.80 11.08 9.90
N LYS A 146 5.94 11.56 10.36
CA LYS A 146 7.10 11.78 9.47
C LYS A 146 7.56 10.45 8.90
N ARG A 147 7.98 10.47 7.63
CA ARG A 147 8.59 9.31 7.01
C ARG A 147 9.89 8.95 7.71
N ASP A 148 10.01 7.70 8.06
CA ASP A 148 11.21 7.09 8.63
C ASP A 148 11.72 5.96 7.72
N ASN A 149 12.65 5.16 8.22
CA ASN A 149 13.23 4.03 7.51
C ASN A 149 12.70 2.69 8.05
N ASP A 150 11.55 2.68 8.74
CA ASP A 150 10.90 1.43 9.13
C ASP A 150 10.28 0.73 7.91
N ILE A 151 9.87 -0.51 8.08
CA ILE A 151 9.24 -1.31 7.04
C ILE A 151 7.76 -1.47 7.39
N LEU A 152 6.89 -1.06 6.48
CA LEU A 152 5.48 -1.41 6.54
C LEU A 152 5.36 -2.88 6.13
N VAL A 153 4.94 -3.73 7.07
CA VAL A 153 4.82 -5.18 6.88
C VAL A 153 3.45 -5.53 6.31
N ARG A 154 2.38 -4.99 6.90
CA ARG A 154 1.00 -5.22 6.44
C ARG A 154 0.05 -4.10 6.85
N VAL A 155 -1.09 -4.06 6.18
CA VAL A 155 -2.26 -3.28 6.57
C VAL A 155 -3.26 -4.21 7.22
N ILE A 156 -3.81 -3.82 8.37
CA ILE A 156 -4.81 -4.57 9.13
C ILE A 156 -6.11 -3.79 9.07
N VAL A 157 -7.21 -4.45 8.73
CA VAL A 157 -8.55 -3.87 8.70
C VAL A 157 -9.45 -4.65 9.62
N LYS A 158 -9.98 -4.00 10.66
CA LYS A 158 -10.91 -4.62 11.60
C LYS A 158 -12.30 -4.76 10.97
N LYS A 159 -12.86 -5.96 11.11
CA LYS A 159 -14.19 -6.26 10.63
C LYS A 159 -15.24 -5.83 11.66
N TYR A 160 -16.17 -5.04 11.20
CA TYR A 160 -17.43 -4.76 11.90
C TYR A 160 -18.47 -4.38 10.86
N GLN A 161 -19.74 -4.50 11.24
CA GLN A 161 -20.83 -4.25 10.29
C GLN A 161 -20.90 -2.75 9.95
N ARG A 162 -20.74 -2.42 8.68
CA ARG A 162 -20.79 -1.06 8.14
C ARG A 162 -21.27 -1.06 6.70
N ASN A 163 -21.90 0.04 6.31
CA ASN A 163 -22.07 0.37 4.91
C ASN A 163 -20.89 1.24 4.46
N MET A 164 -20.33 0.95 3.31
CA MET A 164 -19.15 1.64 2.81
C MET A 164 -19.35 2.13 1.40
N ILE A 165 -18.85 3.33 1.12
CA ILE A 165 -18.84 3.88 -0.23
C ILE A 165 -17.52 4.59 -0.50
N TYR A 166 -17.05 4.48 -1.74
CA TYR A 166 -15.93 5.25 -2.26
C TYR A 166 -16.36 5.97 -3.53
N LEU A 167 -15.99 7.24 -3.66
CA LEU A 167 -16.24 8.08 -4.83
C LEU A 167 -14.98 8.88 -5.16
N ALA A 168 -14.69 9.03 -6.46
CA ALA A 168 -13.63 9.89 -6.94
C ALA A 168 -14.13 10.77 -8.09
N HIS A 169 -13.68 12.01 -8.12
CA HIS A 169 -13.86 12.89 -9.27
C HIS A 169 -12.54 13.02 -10.02
N ARG A 170 -12.55 12.66 -11.31
CA ARG A 170 -11.39 12.70 -12.21
C ARG A 170 -11.73 13.48 -13.47
N ASN A 171 -10.74 14.14 -14.06
CA ASN A 171 -10.94 14.83 -15.35
C ASN A 171 -11.08 13.82 -16.51
N SER A 172 -10.39 12.69 -16.41
CA SER A 172 -10.56 11.54 -17.29
C SER A 172 -10.47 10.24 -16.47
N THR A 173 -10.99 9.14 -16.99
CA THR A 173 -11.22 7.88 -16.25
C THR A 173 -9.99 7.37 -15.50
N THR A 174 -8.81 7.46 -16.08
CA THR A 174 -7.58 6.91 -15.50
C THR A 174 -6.61 7.98 -14.97
N ASP A 175 -7.07 9.22 -14.91
CA ASP A 175 -6.26 10.34 -14.41
C ASP A 175 -6.15 10.31 -12.88
N SER A 176 -5.21 11.05 -12.32
CA SER A 176 -5.16 11.26 -10.88
C SER A 176 -6.45 11.96 -10.42
N PRO A 177 -7.04 11.57 -9.29
CA PRO A 177 -8.28 12.18 -8.83
C PRO A 177 -8.06 13.65 -8.43
N ALA A 178 -8.98 14.51 -8.84
CA ALA A 178 -9.06 15.88 -8.34
C ALA A 178 -9.65 15.92 -6.92
N LEU A 179 -10.55 14.96 -6.63
CA LEU A 179 -11.17 14.78 -5.31
C LEU A 179 -11.47 13.31 -5.08
N THR A 180 -11.17 12.83 -3.87
CA THR A 180 -11.55 11.49 -3.40
C THR A 180 -12.37 11.61 -2.12
N CYS A 181 -13.36 10.76 -1.97
CA CYS A 181 -14.19 10.68 -0.77
C CYS A 181 -14.47 9.21 -0.46
N ALA A 182 -14.28 8.83 0.80
CA ALA A 182 -14.72 7.54 1.32
C ALA A 182 -15.53 7.77 2.60
N ALA A 183 -16.61 7.05 2.75
CA ALA A 183 -17.44 7.08 3.94
C ALA A 183 -17.74 5.66 4.43
N SER A 184 -17.83 5.51 5.74
CA SER A 184 -18.17 4.26 6.41
C SER A 184 -19.12 4.60 7.56
N VAL A 185 -20.34 4.02 7.54
CA VAL A 185 -21.47 4.35 8.43
C VAL A 185 -22.02 3.11 9.11
#